data_c1bdd174e1c2665e72666d36bccc61a0
#
_entry.id   c1bdd174e1c2665e72666d36bccc61a0
#
_cell.length_a   1.000
_cell.length_b   1.000
_cell.length_c   1.000
_cell.angle_alpha   90.00
_cell.angle_beta   90.00
_cell.angle_gamma   90.00
#
_symmetry.space_group_name_H-M   'P 1'
#
loop_
_entity.id
_entity.type
_entity.pdbx_description
1 polymer ?
#
loop_
_entity_poly.entity_id
_entity_poly.type
_entity_poly.pdbx_seq_one_letter_code
_entity_poly.pdbx_strand_id
1 'polypeptide(L)'
;LQVMLFQPFRDFEGLPNPMRAKAFDRAERKFDVMQELGCDLILMCSSCHPAALGGIDRAAEDFAGLGERAAARGIRVGYEALAWGRHVNDHRDAWEIVRRADHPNVGLVLDSFHTLARRIDPDSIRRIPGDKIFFVQLADAPAIDMDLLYWSRHFRNMPGEGDLPVTAFMQAVMATGYDGPISLEIFNDQFRGGSPETIARDGHRSIVALMDDVRHSEPDTGPGLPQLPRPVTVRDTAFIEFAAQGQEVSKLETLLDTLGFRRAGRHKSKSVQLWRQGDVRVILNAETEGHAGSAWNARGTTVCDIGLNVGSALDTVTRATALGAKPFTQPLGPGELPIPAIRGLGGSVMHFIDDG
;
A
#
# COMPACT_ATOMS: atom_id res chain seq x y z
N LEU A 1 14.28 4.90 -17.08
CA LEU A 1 14.14 3.96 -15.95
C LEU A 1 15.51 3.75 -15.32
N GLN A 2 15.57 3.79 -13.98
CA GLN A 2 16.77 3.51 -13.21
C GLN A 2 16.55 2.21 -12.43
N VAL A 3 17.55 1.31 -12.46
CA VAL A 3 17.54 0.10 -11.63
C VAL A 3 18.10 0.47 -10.26
N MET A 4 17.24 0.47 -9.22
CA MET A 4 17.61 0.92 -7.88
C MET A 4 18.19 -0.20 -7.01
N LEU A 5 17.86 -1.46 -7.30
CA LEU A 5 18.21 -2.61 -6.48
C LEU A 5 18.37 -3.85 -7.35
N PHE A 6 19.47 -4.57 -7.20
CA PHE A 6 19.68 -5.88 -7.79
C PHE A 6 19.31 -6.97 -6.79
N GLN A 7 18.27 -7.75 -7.07
CA GLN A 7 17.72 -8.71 -6.10
C GLN A 7 17.24 -10.02 -6.77
N PRO A 8 17.13 -11.12 -5.98
CA PRO A 8 17.77 -11.34 -4.68
C PRO A 8 19.10 -12.08 -4.82
N PHE A 9 20.03 -11.86 -3.90
CA PHE A 9 21.17 -12.75 -3.70
C PHE A 9 20.95 -13.58 -2.42
N ARG A 10 20.96 -14.88 -2.55
CA ARG A 10 20.61 -15.81 -1.45
C ARG A 10 21.80 -16.67 -1.07
N ASP A 11 21.78 -17.15 0.17
CA ASP A 11 22.70 -18.14 0.71
C ASP A 11 24.16 -17.68 0.54
N PHE A 12 24.51 -16.57 1.21
CA PHE A 12 25.85 -16.01 1.17
C PHE A 12 26.60 -16.27 2.46
N GLU A 13 26.09 -15.76 3.61
CA GLU A 13 26.81 -15.75 4.87
C GLU A 13 26.77 -17.11 5.58
N GLY A 14 27.80 -17.34 6.38
CA GLY A 14 27.92 -18.51 7.26
C GLY A 14 28.24 -19.83 6.55
N LEU A 15 28.54 -19.85 5.26
CA LEU A 15 28.83 -21.06 4.55
C LEU A 15 30.25 -21.60 4.89
N PRO A 16 30.42 -22.93 5.07
CA PRO A 16 31.74 -23.51 5.21
C PRO A 16 32.49 -23.55 3.88
N ASN A 17 33.83 -23.63 3.92
CA ASN A 17 34.62 -23.91 2.71
C ASN A 17 34.34 -25.33 2.19
N PRO A 18 34.30 -25.55 0.86
CA PRO A 18 34.59 -24.58 -0.21
C PRO A 18 33.38 -23.76 -0.66
N MET A 19 32.21 -23.89 -0.01
CA MET A 19 30.97 -23.17 -0.38
C MET A 19 31.11 -21.66 -0.19
N ARG A 20 31.78 -21.22 0.87
CA ARG A 20 32.07 -19.83 1.17
C ARG A 20 32.82 -19.17 0.01
N ALA A 21 33.91 -19.77 -0.47
CA ALA A 21 34.66 -19.25 -1.62
C ALA A 21 33.77 -19.11 -2.88
N LYS A 22 32.99 -20.15 -3.17
CA LYS A 22 32.04 -20.11 -4.32
C LYS A 22 30.97 -19.03 -4.17
N ALA A 23 30.52 -18.70 -2.94
CA ALA A 23 29.55 -17.62 -2.71
C ALA A 23 30.16 -16.26 -3.03
N PHE A 24 31.40 -16.01 -2.67
CA PHE A 24 32.14 -14.80 -3.07
C PHE A 24 32.31 -14.71 -4.58
N ASP A 25 32.76 -15.80 -5.25
CA ASP A 25 32.88 -15.83 -6.71
C ASP A 25 31.54 -15.58 -7.41
N ARG A 26 30.45 -16.07 -6.82
CA ARG A 26 29.11 -15.82 -7.33
C ARG A 26 28.71 -14.34 -7.18
N ALA A 27 29.08 -13.70 -6.07
CA ALA A 27 28.83 -12.29 -5.86
C ALA A 27 29.59 -11.43 -6.86
N GLU A 28 30.87 -11.71 -7.11
CA GLU A 28 31.67 -11.00 -8.10
C GLU A 28 31.04 -11.04 -9.51
N ARG A 29 30.55 -12.20 -9.94
CA ARG A 29 29.85 -12.31 -11.24
C ARG A 29 28.53 -11.50 -11.26
N LYS A 30 27.87 -11.30 -10.11
CA LYS A 30 26.71 -10.42 -10.03
C LYS A 30 27.11 -8.94 -10.10
N PHE A 31 28.23 -8.59 -9.51
CA PHE A 31 28.78 -7.23 -9.60
C PHE A 31 29.10 -6.86 -11.06
N ASP A 32 29.60 -7.80 -11.88
CA ASP A 32 29.82 -7.58 -13.32
C ASP A 32 28.51 -7.18 -14.02
N VAL A 33 27.43 -7.95 -13.78
CA VAL A 33 26.10 -7.65 -14.34
C VAL A 33 25.54 -6.34 -13.85
N MET A 34 25.74 -6.03 -12.56
CA MET A 34 25.25 -4.77 -11.96
C MET A 34 25.94 -3.54 -12.58
N GLN A 35 27.23 -3.61 -12.88
CA GLN A 35 27.95 -2.54 -13.55
C GLN A 35 27.41 -2.30 -14.97
N GLU A 36 27.10 -3.36 -15.72
CA GLU A 36 26.48 -3.25 -17.04
C GLU A 36 25.05 -2.64 -16.96
N LEU A 37 24.30 -2.93 -15.89
CA LEU A 37 22.96 -2.38 -15.66
C LEU A 37 22.96 -0.96 -15.08
N GLY A 38 24.11 -0.47 -14.62
CA GLY A 38 24.20 0.80 -13.90
C GLY A 38 23.50 0.77 -12.53
N CYS A 39 23.48 -0.41 -11.87
CA CYS A 39 22.89 -0.61 -10.54
C CYS A 39 23.98 -0.72 -9.48
N ASP A 40 23.90 0.06 -8.43
CA ASP A 40 24.94 0.18 -7.38
C ASP A 40 24.57 -0.46 -6.04
N LEU A 41 23.40 -1.09 -5.92
CA LEU A 41 22.95 -1.73 -4.69
C LEU A 41 22.50 -3.16 -4.95
N ILE A 42 23.06 -4.12 -4.18
CA ILE A 42 22.63 -5.53 -4.18
C ILE A 42 21.90 -5.87 -2.88
N LEU A 43 20.79 -6.58 -2.99
CA LEU A 43 20.08 -7.16 -1.85
C LEU A 43 20.65 -8.56 -1.55
N MET A 44 21.16 -8.72 -0.35
CA MET A 44 21.64 -10.00 0.21
C MET A 44 20.63 -10.49 1.24
N CYS A 45 19.89 -11.54 0.88
CA CYS A 45 18.95 -12.17 1.81
C CYS A 45 19.69 -13.04 2.83
N SER A 46 19.26 -13.07 4.07
CA SER A 46 19.79 -13.97 5.09
C SER A 46 19.71 -15.44 4.64
N SER A 47 20.74 -16.21 4.96
CA SER A 47 20.91 -17.57 4.46
C SER A 47 19.84 -18.53 4.98
N CYS A 48 19.25 -19.30 4.06
CA CYS A 48 18.38 -20.44 4.35
C CYS A 48 19.10 -21.77 4.11
N HIS A 49 20.36 -21.75 3.69
CA HIS A 49 21.11 -22.94 3.29
C HIS A 49 21.31 -23.88 4.49
N PRO A 50 21.03 -25.19 4.34
CA PRO A 50 21.18 -26.14 5.45
C PRO A 50 22.59 -26.32 6.00
N ALA A 51 23.62 -26.00 5.20
CA ALA A 51 25.00 -26.04 5.65
C ALA A 51 25.50 -24.70 6.25
N ALA A 52 24.67 -23.65 6.27
CA ALA A 52 25.06 -22.39 6.89
C ALA A 52 25.28 -22.57 8.40
N LEU A 53 26.36 -22.00 8.89
CA LEU A 53 26.75 -21.98 10.29
C LEU A 53 26.33 -20.65 10.89
N GLY A 54 25.70 -20.68 12.05
CA GLY A 54 25.31 -19.48 12.77
C GLY A 54 26.50 -18.72 13.37
N GLY A 55 26.20 -17.54 13.88
CA GLY A 55 27.17 -16.69 14.60
C GLY A 55 27.27 -15.30 13.95
N ILE A 56 27.02 -14.28 14.78
CA ILE A 56 27.05 -12.87 14.37
C ILE A 56 28.43 -12.47 13.82
N ASP A 57 29.51 -12.83 14.57
CA ASP A 57 30.88 -12.48 14.14
C ASP A 57 31.26 -13.13 12.83
N ARG A 58 30.91 -14.39 12.60
CA ARG A 58 31.15 -15.09 11.33
C ARG A 58 30.46 -14.40 10.16
N ALA A 59 29.20 -14.05 10.33
CA ALA A 59 28.45 -13.33 9.30
C ALA A 59 29.04 -11.92 9.08
N ALA A 60 29.45 -11.24 10.13
CA ALA A 60 30.09 -9.93 10.03
C ALA A 60 31.42 -9.98 9.25
N GLU A 61 32.25 -11.01 9.49
CA GLU A 61 33.49 -11.23 8.72
C GLU A 61 33.19 -11.49 7.23
N ASP A 62 32.14 -12.26 6.92
CA ASP A 62 31.71 -12.51 5.54
C ASP A 62 31.28 -11.20 4.87
N PHE A 63 30.47 -10.37 5.55
CA PHE A 63 30.01 -9.09 5.02
C PHE A 63 31.11 -8.04 4.94
N ALA A 64 32.07 -8.01 5.86
CA ALA A 64 33.22 -7.13 5.76
C ALA A 64 34.04 -7.46 4.49
N GLY A 65 34.34 -8.75 4.28
CA GLY A 65 35.07 -9.19 3.08
C GLY A 65 34.29 -8.98 1.77
N LEU A 66 32.94 -9.02 1.81
CA LEU A 66 32.12 -8.69 0.66
C LEU A 66 32.07 -7.17 0.42
N GLY A 67 32.01 -6.39 1.49
CA GLY A 67 32.04 -4.92 1.43
C GLY A 67 33.28 -4.39 0.75
N GLU A 68 34.47 -4.92 1.07
CA GLU A 68 35.73 -4.57 0.39
C GLU A 68 35.68 -4.83 -1.12
N ARG A 69 35.14 -5.97 -1.55
CA ARG A 69 34.99 -6.31 -2.97
C ARG A 69 33.97 -5.42 -3.67
N ALA A 70 32.85 -5.16 -3.00
CA ALA A 70 31.79 -4.29 -3.52
C ALA A 70 32.28 -2.84 -3.66
N ALA A 71 33.01 -2.33 -2.65
CA ALA A 71 33.58 -0.98 -2.65
C ALA A 71 34.53 -0.75 -3.82
N ALA A 72 35.38 -1.73 -4.15
CA ALA A 72 36.30 -1.67 -5.30
C ALA A 72 35.59 -1.49 -6.65
N ARG A 73 34.25 -1.75 -6.69
CA ARG A 73 33.38 -1.62 -7.87
C ARG A 73 32.32 -0.53 -7.75
N GLY A 74 32.36 0.27 -6.67
CA GLY A 74 31.35 1.31 -6.41
C GLY A 74 29.96 0.74 -6.04
N ILE A 75 29.91 -0.49 -5.54
CA ILE A 75 28.67 -1.20 -5.20
C ILE A 75 28.45 -1.19 -3.67
N ARG A 76 27.20 -1.07 -3.25
CA ARG A 76 26.76 -1.21 -1.86
C ARG A 76 26.05 -2.55 -1.66
N VAL A 77 26.15 -3.08 -0.46
CA VAL A 77 25.57 -4.37 -0.06
C VAL A 77 24.51 -4.11 1.01
N GLY A 78 23.26 -4.35 0.69
CA GLY A 78 22.15 -4.25 1.63
C GLY A 78 21.76 -5.64 2.16
N TYR A 79 21.87 -5.84 3.47
CA TYR A 79 21.55 -7.11 4.12
C TYR A 79 20.11 -7.11 4.63
N GLU A 80 19.35 -8.14 4.29
CA GLU A 80 17.97 -8.33 4.68
C GLU A 80 17.79 -9.58 5.53
N ALA A 81 17.16 -9.45 6.69
CA ALA A 81 16.75 -10.58 7.54
C ALA A 81 15.42 -11.15 7.05
N LEU A 82 15.45 -12.23 6.28
CA LEU A 82 14.23 -12.95 5.89
C LEU A 82 13.52 -13.53 7.12
N ALA A 83 12.19 -13.42 7.18
CA ALA A 83 11.40 -13.97 8.29
C ALA A 83 11.61 -15.48 8.53
N TRP A 84 12.03 -16.22 7.52
CA TRP A 84 12.36 -17.65 7.55
C TRP A 84 13.86 -17.93 7.44
N GLY A 85 14.71 -16.92 7.62
CA GLY A 85 16.17 -17.07 7.64
C GLY A 85 16.60 -18.11 8.68
N ARG A 86 17.60 -18.91 8.34
CA ARG A 86 18.02 -20.05 9.18
C ARG A 86 18.59 -19.62 10.54
N HIS A 87 19.45 -18.62 10.53
CA HIS A 87 20.15 -18.12 11.73
C HIS A 87 19.87 -16.64 11.97
N VAL A 88 19.61 -15.89 10.92
CA VAL A 88 19.28 -14.46 11.00
C VAL A 88 17.89 -14.27 10.37
N ASN A 89 16.92 -13.93 11.21
CA ASN A 89 15.53 -13.72 10.83
C ASN A 89 14.88 -12.55 11.60
N ASP A 90 15.73 -11.67 12.10
CA ASP A 90 15.39 -10.50 12.87
C ASP A 90 16.29 -9.34 12.42
N HIS A 91 15.69 -8.18 12.13
CA HIS A 91 16.46 -7.02 11.69
C HIS A 91 17.49 -6.54 12.75
N ARG A 92 17.29 -6.85 14.03
CA ARG A 92 18.23 -6.50 15.11
C ARG A 92 19.53 -7.31 15.01
N ASP A 93 19.41 -8.59 14.65
CA ASP A 93 20.59 -9.44 14.38
C ASP A 93 21.30 -9.00 13.10
N ALA A 94 20.53 -8.69 12.05
CA ALA A 94 21.10 -8.16 10.82
C ALA A 94 21.82 -6.83 11.06
N TRP A 95 21.26 -5.94 11.86
CA TRP A 95 21.92 -4.69 12.24
C TRP A 95 23.21 -4.95 13.03
N GLU A 96 23.20 -5.87 13.99
CA GLU A 96 24.42 -6.20 14.76
C GLU A 96 25.52 -6.77 13.85
N ILE A 97 25.16 -7.56 12.83
CA ILE A 97 26.11 -8.05 11.81
C ILE A 97 26.68 -6.88 11.01
N VAL A 98 25.84 -6.00 10.49
CA VAL A 98 26.27 -4.81 9.72
C VAL A 98 27.15 -3.90 10.57
N ARG A 99 26.79 -3.68 11.82
CA ARG A 99 27.56 -2.88 12.76
C ARG A 99 28.95 -3.47 13.05
N ARG A 100 29.05 -4.81 13.18
CA ARG A 100 30.34 -5.49 13.39
C ARG A 100 31.15 -5.63 12.12
N ALA A 101 30.52 -5.74 10.96
CA ALA A 101 31.23 -5.70 9.69
C ALA A 101 31.97 -4.37 9.50
N ASP A 102 31.47 -3.30 10.10
CA ASP A 102 32.08 -1.96 10.17
C ASP A 102 32.58 -1.45 8.82
N HIS A 103 31.79 -1.65 7.77
CA HIS A 103 32.15 -1.29 6.40
C HIS A 103 31.15 -0.26 5.82
N PRO A 104 31.65 0.83 5.18
CA PRO A 104 30.76 1.88 4.65
C PRO A 104 29.81 1.38 3.56
N ASN A 105 30.23 0.41 2.74
CA ASN A 105 29.41 -0.15 1.68
C ASN A 105 28.50 -1.31 2.13
N VAL A 106 28.42 -1.59 3.43
CA VAL A 106 27.50 -2.59 4.00
C VAL A 106 26.47 -1.88 4.86
N GLY A 107 25.21 -2.14 4.59
CA GLY A 107 24.05 -1.59 5.29
C GLY A 107 22.89 -2.57 5.27
N LEU A 108 21.70 -2.08 5.62
CA LEU A 108 20.48 -2.87 5.71
C LEU A 108 19.54 -2.62 4.53
N VAL A 109 18.81 -3.65 4.15
CA VAL A 109 17.49 -3.53 3.53
C VAL A 109 16.45 -3.93 4.58
N LEU A 110 15.49 -3.06 4.82
CA LEU A 110 14.41 -3.32 5.77
C LEU A 110 13.12 -3.59 5.01
N ASP A 111 12.55 -4.77 5.21
CA ASP A 111 11.25 -5.16 4.69
C ASP A 111 10.23 -5.22 5.84
N SER A 112 9.12 -4.48 5.71
CA SER A 112 8.08 -4.42 6.72
C SER A 112 7.45 -5.78 7.00
N PHE A 113 7.22 -6.61 5.97
CA PHE A 113 6.65 -7.93 6.16
C PHE A 113 7.55 -8.81 7.03
N HIS A 114 8.86 -8.85 6.76
CA HIS A 114 9.78 -9.70 7.51
C HIS A 114 9.85 -9.33 8.99
N THR A 115 9.79 -8.05 9.30
CA THR A 115 9.75 -7.56 10.68
C THR A 115 8.41 -7.85 11.36
N LEU A 116 7.31 -7.47 10.72
CA LEU A 116 5.99 -7.46 11.34
C LEU A 116 5.33 -8.84 11.40
N ALA A 117 5.52 -9.69 10.39
CA ALA A 117 5.02 -11.05 10.38
C ALA A 117 5.61 -11.91 11.53
N ARG A 118 6.81 -11.58 11.98
CA ARG A 118 7.44 -12.18 13.16
C ARG A 118 7.05 -11.49 14.46
N ARG A 119 6.19 -10.49 14.41
CA ARG A 119 5.78 -9.68 15.57
C ARG A 119 6.95 -9.02 16.30
N ILE A 120 8.00 -8.66 15.55
CA ILE A 120 9.13 -7.91 16.10
C ILE A 120 8.68 -6.46 16.24
N ASP A 121 8.95 -5.87 17.41
CA ASP A 121 8.65 -4.47 17.67
C ASP A 121 9.50 -3.57 16.75
N PRO A 122 8.88 -2.81 15.84
CA PRO A 122 9.59 -1.94 14.91
C PRO A 122 10.29 -0.76 15.61
N ASP A 123 9.95 -0.43 16.84
CA ASP A 123 10.56 0.70 17.56
C ASP A 123 12.09 0.53 17.73
N SER A 124 12.57 -0.72 17.70
CA SER A 124 14.01 -1.02 17.69
C SER A 124 14.76 -0.45 16.48
N ILE A 125 14.07 -0.19 15.35
CA ILE A 125 14.64 0.40 14.15
C ILE A 125 15.12 1.84 14.39
N ARG A 126 14.48 2.60 15.30
CA ARG A 126 14.84 4.00 15.63
C ARG A 126 16.30 4.16 16.10
N ARG A 127 16.96 3.09 16.52
CA ARG A 127 18.35 3.08 16.97
C ARG A 127 19.37 2.81 15.88
N ILE A 128 18.90 2.53 14.66
CA ILE A 128 19.75 2.27 13.50
C ILE A 128 20.06 3.62 12.84
N PRO A 129 21.32 3.96 12.57
CA PRO A 129 21.64 5.16 11.81
C PRO A 129 21.00 5.13 10.42
N GLY A 130 20.33 6.20 10.01
CA GLY A 130 19.59 6.25 8.74
C GLY A 130 20.47 6.03 7.51
N ASP A 131 21.74 6.45 7.56
CA ASP A 131 22.74 6.22 6.51
C ASP A 131 23.18 4.75 6.36
N LYS A 132 22.83 3.91 7.33
CA LYS A 132 23.03 2.45 7.29
C LYS A 132 21.79 1.69 6.80
N ILE A 133 20.69 2.35 6.55
CA ILE A 133 19.52 1.79 5.88
C ILE A 133 19.63 2.19 4.40
N PHE A 134 19.88 1.23 3.52
CA PHE A 134 20.11 1.51 2.10
C PHE A 134 18.85 1.43 1.25
N PHE A 135 17.86 0.67 1.72
CA PHE A 135 16.61 0.48 1.00
C PHE A 135 15.50 0.03 1.94
N VAL A 136 14.26 0.43 1.65
CA VAL A 136 13.07 0.01 2.40
C VAL A 136 12.07 -0.63 1.45
N GLN A 137 11.62 -1.84 1.81
CA GLN A 137 10.55 -2.56 1.12
C GLN A 137 9.30 -2.59 2.00
N LEU A 138 8.17 -2.27 1.39
CA LEU A 138 6.89 -2.22 2.07
C LEU A 138 5.94 -3.27 1.54
N ALA A 139 5.32 -3.96 2.45
CA ALA A 139 4.13 -4.77 2.23
C ALA A 139 3.31 -4.81 3.52
N ASP A 140 2.02 -4.85 3.37
CA ASP A 140 1.07 -5.23 4.41
C ASP A 140 0.63 -6.69 4.19
N ALA A 141 -0.16 -7.25 5.08
CA ALA A 141 -0.76 -8.57 4.92
C ALA A 141 -1.91 -8.77 5.92
N PRO A 142 -2.89 -9.65 5.63
CA PRO A 142 -3.91 -10.02 6.61
C PRO A 142 -3.26 -10.78 7.79
N ALA A 143 -3.70 -10.54 9.02
CA ALA A 143 -3.19 -11.21 10.22
C ALA A 143 -3.71 -12.65 10.32
N ILE A 144 -3.11 -13.54 9.55
CA ILE A 144 -3.45 -14.97 9.50
C ILE A 144 -2.25 -15.77 10.02
N ASP A 145 -2.52 -16.78 10.85
CA ASP A 145 -1.47 -17.68 11.35
C ASP A 145 -1.18 -18.79 10.32
N MET A 146 -0.05 -18.66 9.64
CA MET A 146 0.39 -19.61 8.62
C MET A 146 1.91 -19.64 8.50
N ASP A 147 2.43 -20.54 7.66
CA ASP A 147 3.87 -20.58 7.32
C ASP A 147 4.33 -19.25 6.74
N LEU A 148 5.42 -18.69 7.30
CA LEU A 148 5.89 -17.33 6.96
C LEU A 148 6.30 -17.19 5.50
N LEU A 149 6.90 -18.23 4.90
CA LEU A 149 7.30 -18.20 3.49
C LEU A 149 6.06 -18.22 2.60
N TYR A 150 5.09 -19.08 2.89
CA TYR A 150 3.83 -19.16 2.15
C TYR A 150 3.03 -17.86 2.27
N TRP A 151 2.94 -17.31 3.47
CA TRP A 151 2.29 -16.02 3.73
C TRP A 151 2.94 -14.89 2.91
N SER A 152 4.27 -14.78 2.96
CA SER A 152 5.03 -13.80 2.20
C SER A 152 4.83 -13.91 0.69
N ARG A 153 4.63 -15.12 0.16
CA ARG A 153 4.59 -15.35 -1.30
C ARG A 153 3.24 -15.13 -1.93
N HIS A 154 2.15 -15.17 -1.13
CA HIS A 154 0.80 -15.23 -1.68
C HIS A 154 -0.15 -14.18 -1.12
N PHE A 155 0.16 -13.54 0.03
CA PHE A 155 -0.80 -12.73 0.77
C PHE A 155 -0.32 -11.33 1.14
N ARG A 156 0.75 -10.83 0.53
CA ARG A 156 1.17 -9.44 0.75
C ARG A 156 0.18 -8.49 0.09
N ASN A 157 -0.25 -7.48 0.83
CA ASN A 157 -1.15 -6.42 0.38
C ASN A 157 -0.40 -5.09 0.29
N MET A 158 -1.05 -4.10 -0.36
CA MET A 158 -0.57 -2.73 -0.30
C MET A 158 -0.64 -2.19 1.14
N PRO A 159 0.26 -1.28 1.54
CA PRO A 159 0.20 -0.63 2.85
C PRO A 159 -1.20 -0.05 3.15
N GLY A 160 -1.77 -0.40 4.32
CA GLY A 160 -3.10 0.00 4.74
C GLY A 160 -4.25 -0.90 4.24
N GLU A 161 -3.95 -1.96 3.50
CA GLU A 161 -4.93 -2.95 3.02
C GLU A 161 -4.85 -4.29 3.76
N GLY A 162 -4.05 -4.36 4.80
CA GLY A 162 -3.88 -5.53 5.68
C GLY A 162 -4.05 -5.15 7.15
N ASP A 163 -3.53 -6.01 8.01
CA ASP A 163 -3.65 -5.89 9.46
C ASP A 163 -2.29 -5.68 10.16
N LEU A 164 -1.18 -5.64 9.40
CA LEU A 164 0.13 -5.43 9.98
C LEU A 164 0.34 -3.96 10.34
N PRO A 165 1.04 -3.64 11.45
CA PRO A 165 1.26 -2.27 11.91
C PRO A 165 2.31 -1.52 11.04
N VAL A 166 2.06 -1.40 9.72
CA VAL A 166 2.99 -0.83 8.74
C VAL A 166 3.26 0.65 9.03
N THR A 167 2.28 1.38 9.56
CA THR A 167 2.47 2.78 9.98
C THR A 167 3.53 2.88 11.08
N ALA A 168 3.47 2.02 12.10
CA ALA A 168 4.47 2.01 13.18
C ALA A 168 5.88 1.65 12.66
N PHE A 169 5.96 0.73 11.69
CA PHE A 169 7.22 0.41 11.02
C PHE A 169 7.81 1.65 10.32
N MET A 170 7.00 2.36 9.52
CA MET A 170 7.47 3.55 8.80
C MET A 170 7.77 4.72 9.72
N GLN A 171 7.04 4.92 10.81
CA GLN A 171 7.38 5.89 11.86
C GLN A 171 8.80 5.62 12.40
N ALA A 172 9.10 4.36 12.72
CA ALA A 172 10.42 3.98 13.22
C ALA A 172 11.53 4.20 12.17
N VAL A 173 11.26 3.87 10.90
CA VAL A 173 12.20 4.13 9.79
C VAL A 173 12.45 5.63 9.61
N MET A 174 11.40 6.44 9.51
CA MET A 174 11.54 7.88 9.30
C MET A 174 12.24 8.59 10.47
N ALA A 175 12.05 8.11 11.69
CA ALA A 175 12.72 8.66 12.86
C ALA A 175 14.25 8.44 12.85
N THR A 176 14.78 7.55 12.00
CA THR A 176 16.24 7.35 11.81
C THR A 176 16.87 8.45 10.95
N GLY A 177 16.08 9.28 10.29
CA GLY A 177 16.54 10.23 9.27
C GLY A 177 16.75 9.57 7.90
N TYR A 178 16.18 8.39 7.66
CA TYR A 178 16.23 7.74 6.35
C TYR A 178 15.61 8.62 5.26
N ASP A 179 16.33 8.80 4.16
CA ASP A 179 15.92 9.62 3.00
C ASP A 179 16.02 8.86 1.67
N GLY A 180 16.23 7.55 1.74
CA GLY A 180 16.39 6.66 0.58
C GLY A 180 15.06 6.21 -0.04
N PRO A 181 15.14 5.32 -1.04
CA PRO A 181 13.97 4.81 -1.75
C PRO A 181 13.04 3.97 -0.86
N ILE A 182 11.73 4.16 -1.05
CA ILE A 182 10.67 3.32 -0.51
C ILE A 182 10.06 2.55 -1.67
N SER A 183 10.07 1.23 -1.60
CA SER A 183 9.60 0.33 -2.64
C SER A 183 8.46 -0.55 -2.14
N LEU A 184 7.51 -0.86 -2.99
CA LEU A 184 6.53 -1.91 -2.73
C LEU A 184 7.09 -3.26 -3.15
N GLU A 185 6.95 -4.26 -2.29
CA GLU A 185 7.27 -5.65 -2.61
C GLU A 185 6.04 -6.54 -2.36
N ILE A 186 5.13 -6.55 -3.31
CA ILE A 186 3.82 -7.19 -3.18
C ILE A 186 3.80 -8.53 -3.91
N PHE A 187 3.90 -9.61 -3.15
CA PHE A 187 3.68 -10.96 -3.63
C PHE A 187 2.24 -11.40 -3.29
N ASN A 188 1.35 -11.23 -4.25
CA ASN A 188 -0.06 -11.60 -4.11
C ASN A 188 -0.59 -12.17 -5.42
N ASP A 189 -1.21 -13.33 -5.35
CA ASP A 189 -1.69 -14.03 -6.55
C ASP A 189 -2.83 -13.28 -7.25
N GLN A 190 -3.64 -12.53 -6.49
CA GLN A 190 -4.74 -11.74 -7.04
C GLN A 190 -4.25 -10.55 -7.88
N PHE A 191 -3.14 -9.92 -7.49
CA PHE A 191 -2.58 -8.80 -8.25
C PHE A 191 -1.96 -9.21 -9.59
N ARG A 192 -1.52 -10.46 -9.71
CA ARG A 192 -0.89 -10.95 -10.96
C ARG A 192 -1.83 -10.96 -12.15
N GLY A 193 -3.14 -11.02 -11.92
CA GLY A 193 -4.17 -10.98 -12.97
C GLY A 193 -4.72 -9.57 -13.27
N GLY A 194 -4.31 -8.55 -12.52
CA GLY A 194 -4.80 -7.19 -12.64
C GLY A 194 -4.07 -6.37 -13.71
N SER A 195 -4.62 -5.18 -14.01
CA SER A 195 -3.98 -4.20 -14.88
C SER A 195 -2.72 -3.64 -14.19
N PRO A 196 -1.53 -3.74 -14.81
CA PRO A 196 -0.29 -3.19 -14.23
C PRO A 196 -0.39 -1.69 -13.91
N GLU A 197 -1.06 -0.91 -14.77
CA GLU A 197 -1.26 0.52 -14.55
C GLU A 197 -2.12 0.79 -13.31
N THR A 198 -3.21 0.05 -13.13
CA THR A 198 -4.09 0.20 -11.96
C THR A 198 -3.35 -0.18 -10.69
N ILE A 199 -2.64 -1.30 -10.70
CA ILE A 199 -1.85 -1.78 -9.55
C ILE A 199 -0.75 -0.78 -9.18
N ALA A 200 -0.03 -0.23 -10.15
CA ALA A 200 1.01 0.77 -9.90
C ALA A 200 0.44 2.07 -9.31
N ARG A 201 -0.74 2.49 -9.79
CA ARG A 201 -1.45 3.67 -9.27
C ARG A 201 -1.93 3.45 -7.84
N ASP A 202 -2.51 2.29 -7.56
CA ASP A 202 -2.98 1.92 -6.22
C ASP A 202 -1.80 1.80 -5.24
N GLY A 203 -0.71 1.19 -5.68
CA GLY A 203 0.51 1.10 -4.88
C GLY A 203 1.10 2.47 -4.56
N HIS A 204 1.20 3.37 -5.53
CA HIS A 204 1.67 4.74 -5.28
C HIS A 204 0.76 5.48 -4.29
N ARG A 205 -0.57 5.34 -4.46
CA ARG A 205 -1.57 5.92 -3.55
C ARG A 205 -1.41 5.40 -2.12
N SER A 206 -1.18 4.10 -1.95
CA SER A 206 -1.02 3.49 -0.62
C SER A 206 0.22 4.03 0.10
N ILE A 207 1.34 4.21 -0.61
CA ILE A 207 2.54 4.83 -0.03
C ILE A 207 2.28 6.28 0.36
N VAL A 208 1.63 7.07 -0.50
CA VAL A 208 1.30 8.47 -0.21
C VAL A 208 0.41 8.59 1.02
N ALA A 209 -0.62 7.72 1.14
CA ALA A 209 -1.51 7.68 2.30
C ALA A 209 -0.75 7.29 3.58
N LEU A 210 0.07 6.23 3.52
CA LEU A 210 0.89 5.80 4.65
C LEU A 210 1.83 6.91 5.13
N MET A 211 2.53 7.59 4.21
CA MET A 211 3.47 8.65 4.58
C MET A 211 2.76 9.89 5.12
N ASP A 212 1.53 10.16 4.68
CA ASP A 212 0.69 11.21 5.27
C ASP A 212 0.29 10.86 6.71
N ASP A 213 -0.05 9.60 7.00
CA ASP A 213 -0.35 9.14 8.36
C ASP A 213 0.88 9.23 9.28
N VAL A 214 2.07 8.86 8.78
CA VAL A 214 3.34 9.03 9.51
C VAL A 214 3.56 10.49 9.87
N ARG A 215 3.41 11.40 8.90
CA ARG A 215 3.59 12.84 9.12
C ARG A 215 2.60 13.42 10.15
N HIS A 216 1.35 12.96 10.14
CA HIS A 216 0.35 13.42 11.11
C HIS A 216 0.63 12.95 12.54
N SER A 217 1.18 11.75 12.68
CA SER A 217 1.51 11.19 14.00
C SER A 217 2.85 11.63 14.54
N GLU A 218 3.82 11.90 13.67
CA GLU A 218 5.18 12.37 14.03
C GLU A 218 5.59 13.56 13.13
N PRO A 219 5.08 14.78 13.40
CA PRO A 219 5.27 15.94 12.50
C PRO A 219 6.71 16.36 12.29
N ASP A 220 7.60 16.06 13.24
CA ASP A 220 9.02 16.44 13.19
C ASP A 220 9.86 15.48 12.34
N THR A 221 9.27 14.37 11.87
CA THR A 221 9.95 13.38 11.04
C THR A 221 9.59 13.58 9.56
N GLY A 222 10.60 13.62 8.70
CA GLY A 222 10.41 13.61 7.25
C GLY A 222 9.97 14.95 6.64
N PRO A 223 10.83 15.98 6.65
CA PRO A 223 10.59 17.18 5.85
C PRO A 223 10.44 16.81 4.38
N GLY A 224 9.37 17.25 3.72
CA GLY A 224 9.09 16.98 2.30
C GLY A 224 8.09 15.86 2.04
N LEU A 225 7.50 15.25 3.07
CA LEU A 225 6.41 14.32 2.90
C LEU A 225 5.15 15.01 2.33
N PRO A 226 4.32 14.29 1.55
CA PRO A 226 3.08 14.84 1.00
C PRO A 226 2.20 15.45 2.09
N GLN A 227 1.67 16.64 1.83
CA GLN A 227 0.68 17.27 2.70
C GLN A 227 -0.70 17.07 2.10
N LEU A 228 -1.48 16.18 2.68
CA LEU A 228 -2.88 16.00 2.32
C LEU A 228 -3.77 16.76 3.31
N PRO A 229 -4.98 17.19 2.93
CA PRO A 229 -5.99 17.57 3.89
C PRO A 229 -6.16 16.47 4.94
N ARG A 230 -6.53 16.82 6.17
CA ARG A 230 -6.70 15.82 7.24
C ARG A 230 -7.70 14.73 6.82
N PRO A 231 -7.52 13.48 7.31
CA PRO A 231 -8.52 12.43 7.13
C PRO A 231 -9.90 12.95 7.56
N VAL A 232 -10.90 12.71 6.73
CA VAL A 232 -12.28 13.16 6.97
C VAL A 232 -13.07 12.01 7.56
N THR A 233 -13.86 12.30 8.59
CA THR A 233 -14.74 11.31 9.21
C THR A 233 -15.98 11.11 8.34
N VAL A 234 -16.21 9.89 7.89
CA VAL A 234 -17.49 9.44 7.34
C VAL A 234 -18.39 9.07 8.52
N ARG A 235 -19.52 9.72 8.65
CA ARG A 235 -20.47 9.48 9.75
C ARG A 235 -21.42 8.32 9.44
N ASP A 236 -22.04 8.38 8.27
CA ASP A 236 -23.01 7.37 7.81
C ASP A 236 -23.30 7.49 6.31
N THR A 237 -24.17 6.61 5.80
CA THR A 237 -24.69 6.66 4.42
C THR A 237 -25.88 7.62 4.35
N ALA A 238 -25.74 8.70 3.58
CA ALA A 238 -26.81 9.66 3.36
C ALA A 238 -27.93 9.11 2.48
N PHE A 239 -27.56 8.40 1.40
CA PHE A 239 -28.50 7.74 0.49
C PHE A 239 -27.81 6.68 -0.37
N ILE A 240 -28.63 5.79 -0.95
CA ILE A 240 -28.23 4.87 -2.03
C ILE A 240 -29.18 5.15 -3.21
N GLU A 241 -28.61 5.37 -4.41
CA GLU A 241 -29.37 5.63 -5.62
C GLU A 241 -29.30 4.45 -6.58
N PHE A 242 -30.46 4.00 -7.01
CA PHE A 242 -30.63 3.00 -8.06
C PHE A 242 -31.00 3.66 -9.38
N ALA A 243 -30.27 3.33 -10.44
CA ALA A 243 -30.69 3.54 -11.82
C ALA A 243 -31.62 2.39 -12.21
N ALA A 244 -32.82 2.70 -12.69
CA ALA A 244 -33.79 1.71 -13.17
C ALA A 244 -34.70 2.32 -14.24
N GLN A 245 -35.15 1.53 -15.20
CA GLN A 245 -36.05 2.01 -16.26
C GLN A 245 -37.19 1.03 -16.53
N GLY A 246 -38.26 1.54 -17.09
CA GLY A 246 -39.41 0.74 -17.49
C GLY A 246 -40.03 -0.05 -16.35
N GLN A 247 -40.26 -1.35 -16.56
CA GLN A 247 -40.87 -2.25 -15.57
C GLN A 247 -40.01 -2.46 -14.32
N GLU A 248 -38.69 -2.26 -14.42
CA GLU A 248 -37.81 -2.44 -13.27
C GLU A 248 -38.03 -1.39 -12.18
N VAL A 249 -38.48 -0.19 -12.55
CA VAL A 249 -38.90 0.84 -11.58
C VAL A 249 -40.03 0.32 -10.70
N SER A 250 -41.10 -0.22 -11.31
CA SER A 250 -42.26 -0.75 -10.58
C SER A 250 -41.90 -1.96 -9.71
N LYS A 251 -40.97 -2.80 -10.15
CA LYS A 251 -40.46 -3.91 -9.33
C LYS A 251 -39.73 -3.41 -8.10
N LEU A 252 -38.85 -2.40 -8.25
CA LEU A 252 -38.15 -1.79 -7.11
C LEU A 252 -39.12 -1.04 -6.18
N GLU A 253 -40.11 -0.32 -6.71
CA GLU A 253 -41.16 0.31 -5.91
C GLU A 253 -41.90 -0.74 -5.05
N THR A 254 -42.30 -1.86 -5.66
CA THR A 254 -42.96 -2.97 -4.95
C THR A 254 -42.06 -3.58 -3.89
N LEU A 255 -40.78 -3.77 -4.20
CA LEU A 255 -39.79 -4.29 -3.24
C LEU A 255 -39.62 -3.36 -2.05
N LEU A 256 -39.45 -2.05 -2.29
CA LEU A 256 -39.28 -1.05 -1.24
C LEU A 256 -40.51 -0.96 -0.34
N ASP A 257 -41.72 -0.97 -0.92
CA ASP A 257 -42.96 -0.97 -0.18
C ASP A 257 -43.10 -2.23 0.70
N THR A 258 -42.77 -3.40 0.13
CA THR A 258 -42.76 -4.68 0.84
C THR A 258 -41.76 -4.68 2.01
N LEU A 259 -40.63 -4.04 1.86
CA LEU A 259 -39.62 -3.87 2.92
C LEU A 259 -40.01 -2.79 3.97
N GLY A 260 -41.12 -2.09 3.77
CA GLY A 260 -41.64 -1.08 4.69
C GLY A 260 -41.12 0.34 4.43
N PHE A 261 -40.46 0.59 3.29
CA PHE A 261 -40.16 1.96 2.88
C PHE A 261 -41.42 2.67 2.41
N ARG A 262 -41.43 3.98 2.57
CA ARG A 262 -42.49 4.85 2.06
C ARG A 262 -41.92 5.87 1.10
N ARG A 263 -42.61 6.13 0.00
CA ARG A 263 -42.21 7.18 -0.91
C ARG A 263 -42.37 8.54 -0.24
N ALA A 264 -41.29 9.21 0.05
CA ALA A 264 -41.21 10.48 0.75
C ALA A 264 -41.30 11.69 -0.17
N GLY A 265 -40.93 11.53 -1.47
CA GLY A 265 -40.98 12.62 -2.41
C GLY A 265 -40.68 12.22 -3.85
N ARG A 266 -40.86 13.19 -4.74
CA ARG A 266 -40.43 13.12 -6.16
C ARG A 266 -39.68 14.40 -6.51
N HIS A 267 -38.72 14.29 -7.40
CA HIS A 267 -38.03 15.46 -7.94
C HIS A 267 -39.02 16.29 -8.78
N LYS A 268 -38.85 17.63 -8.75
CA LYS A 268 -39.77 18.55 -9.40
C LYS A 268 -39.80 18.44 -10.92
N SER A 269 -38.65 18.13 -11.56
CA SER A 269 -38.43 18.14 -12.99
C SER A 269 -37.81 16.86 -13.54
N LYS A 270 -37.37 15.93 -12.71
CA LYS A 270 -36.70 14.68 -13.09
C LYS A 270 -37.54 13.48 -12.69
N SER A 271 -37.34 12.36 -13.35
CA SER A 271 -37.98 11.07 -13.04
C SER A 271 -37.23 10.39 -11.86
N VAL A 272 -37.15 11.10 -10.74
CA VAL A 272 -36.43 10.67 -9.53
C VAL A 272 -37.38 10.66 -8.34
N GLN A 273 -37.33 9.58 -7.57
CA GLN A 273 -38.16 9.37 -6.39
C GLN A 273 -37.30 9.14 -5.15
N LEU A 274 -37.70 9.71 -4.02
CA LEU A 274 -37.12 9.46 -2.70
C LEU A 274 -38.00 8.51 -1.92
N TRP A 275 -37.43 7.42 -1.42
CA TRP A 275 -38.00 6.45 -0.52
C TRP A 275 -37.29 6.48 0.81
N ARG A 276 -38.05 6.34 1.92
CA ARG A 276 -37.51 6.39 3.29
C ARG A 276 -38.07 5.30 4.17
N GLN A 277 -37.21 4.79 5.06
CA GLN A 277 -37.61 4.00 6.23
C GLN A 277 -36.72 4.44 7.41
N GLY A 278 -37.32 5.15 8.37
CA GLY A 278 -36.54 5.86 9.38
C GLY A 278 -35.54 6.84 8.75
N ASP A 279 -34.27 6.67 9.04
CA ASP A 279 -33.20 7.50 8.49
C ASP A 279 -32.60 6.96 7.19
N VAL A 280 -32.96 5.75 6.79
CA VAL A 280 -32.51 5.15 5.54
C VAL A 280 -33.21 5.80 4.34
N ARG A 281 -32.42 6.23 3.37
CA ARG A 281 -32.90 6.87 2.14
C ARG A 281 -32.45 6.08 0.92
N VAL A 282 -33.42 5.75 0.09
CA VAL A 282 -33.19 5.12 -1.23
C VAL A 282 -33.76 6.04 -2.29
N ILE A 283 -32.97 6.29 -3.33
CA ILE A 283 -33.36 7.08 -4.49
C ILE A 283 -33.58 6.13 -5.65
N LEU A 284 -34.72 6.23 -6.33
CA LEU A 284 -34.98 5.58 -7.60
C LEU A 284 -34.88 6.65 -8.68
N ASN A 285 -33.90 6.49 -9.57
CA ASN A 285 -33.64 7.38 -10.68
C ASN A 285 -33.97 6.66 -12.00
N ALA A 286 -35.03 7.14 -12.66
CA ALA A 286 -35.53 6.60 -13.93
C ALA A 286 -35.17 7.51 -15.12
N GLU A 287 -34.22 8.44 -14.97
CA GLU A 287 -33.72 9.26 -16.05
C GLU A 287 -33.03 8.41 -17.12
N THR A 288 -33.33 8.70 -18.39
CA THR A 288 -32.72 8.02 -19.53
C THR A 288 -31.39 8.63 -19.96
N GLU A 289 -31.13 9.84 -19.49
CA GLU A 289 -29.91 10.61 -19.76
C GLU A 289 -29.09 10.79 -18.50
N GLY A 290 -27.91 11.41 -18.64
CA GLY A 290 -27.01 11.69 -17.54
C GLY A 290 -26.34 10.44 -16.97
N HIS A 291 -25.93 10.53 -15.70
CA HIS A 291 -25.20 9.45 -15.04
C HIS A 291 -26.05 8.18 -14.83
N ALA A 292 -27.27 8.34 -14.33
CA ALA A 292 -28.17 7.21 -14.08
C ALA A 292 -28.55 6.48 -15.36
N GLY A 293 -28.90 7.22 -16.44
CA GLY A 293 -29.17 6.64 -17.75
C GLY A 293 -27.98 5.88 -18.33
N SER A 294 -26.79 6.46 -18.22
CA SER A 294 -25.55 5.79 -18.67
C SER A 294 -25.25 4.53 -17.86
N ALA A 295 -25.47 4.56 -16.54
CA ALA A 295 -25.27 3.41 -15.65
C ALA A 295 -26.25 2.28 -15.98
N TRP A 296 -27.53 2.61 -16.20
CA TRP A 296 -28.54 1.63 -16.58
C TRP A 296 -28.24 1.01 -17.96
N ASN A 297 -27.88 1.82 -18.96
CA ASN A 297 -27.51 1.32 -20.29
C ASN A 297 -26.33 0.34 -20.25
N ALA A 298 -25.38 0.56 -19.35
CA ALA A 298 -24.20 -0.29 -19.23
C ALA A 298 -24.45 -1.57 -18.43
N ARG A 299 -25.35 -1.56 -17.43
CA ARG A 299 -25.45 -2.62 -16.43
C ARG A 299 -26.88 -3.07 -16.08
N GLY A 300 -27.90 -2.44 -16.66
CA GLY A 300 -29.28 -2.61 -16.22
C GLY A 300 -29.55 -1.95 -14.87
N THR A 301 -30.53 -2.46 -14.14
CA THR A 301 -30.83 -1.97 -12.79
C THR A 301 -29.64 -2.15 -11.86
N THR A 302 -29.13 -1.05 -11.33
CA THR A 302 -27.88 -1.03 -10.55
C THR A 302 -27.84 0.13 -9.56
N VAL A 303 -27.08 -0.04 -8.48
CA VAL A 303 -26.66 1.10 -7.66
C VAL A 303 -25.70 1.94 -8.50
N CYS A 304 -26.05 3.18 -8.76
CA CYS A 304 -25.26 4.10 -9.57
C CYS A 304 -24.60 5.22 -8.76
N ASP A 305 -25.13 5.53 -7.58
CA ASP A 305 -24.62 6.59 -6.72
C ASP A 305 -24.81 6.24 -5.24
N ILE A 306 -23.87 6.65 -4.39
CA ILE A 306 -23.93 6.53 -2.94
C ILE A 306 -23.58 7.89 -2.34
N GLY A 307 -24.46 8.44 -1.52
CA GLY A 307 -24.18 9.62 -0.72
C GLY A 307 -23.63 9.25 0.66
N LEU A 308 -22.57 9.90 1.07
CA LEU A 308 -21.96 9.75 2.40
C LEU A 308 -22.05 11.06 3.18
N ASN A 309 -22.49 10.99 4.43
CA ASN A 309 -22.42 12.11 5.35
C ASN A 309 -21.00 12.21 5.93
N VAL A 310 -20.36 13.35 5.71
CA VAL A 310 -18.95 13.60 6.08
C VAL A 310 -18.81 14.87 6.93
N GLY A 311 -17.64 15.04 7.54
CA GLY A 311 -17.36 16.25 8.33
C GLY A 311 -17.17 17.50 7.45
N SER A 312 -16.59 17.35 6.25
CA SER A 312 -16.40 18.39 5.24
C SER A 312 -16.39 17.75 3.85
N ALA A 313 -17.35 18.10 3.00
CA ALA A 313 -17.47 17.57 1.65
C ALA A 313 -16.32 18.06 0.75
N LEU A 314 -15.93 19.33 0.89
CA LEU A 314 -14.82 19.93 0.14
C LEU A 314 -13.48 19.27 0.47
N ASP A 315 -13.16 19.11 1.76
CA ASP A 315 -11.91 18.47 2.19
C ASP A 315 -11.86 17.01 1.76
N THR A 316 -13.03 16.32 1.80
CA THR A 316 -13.14 14.93 1.35
C THR A 316 -12.77 14.81 -0.14
N VAL A 317 -13.35 15.64 -1.02
CA VAL A 317 -13.03 15.62 -2.45
C VAL A 317 -11.58 16.05 -2.69
N THR A 318 -11.09 17.04 -1.97
CA THR A 318 -9.71 17.52 -2.11
C THR A 318 -8.71 16.41 -1.73
N ARG A 319 -8.91 15.74 -0.59
CA ARG A 319 -8.07 14.61 -0.18
C ARG A 319 -8.19 13.44 -1.16
N ALA A 320 -9.41 13.05 -1.54
CA ALA A 320 -9.63 11.96 -2.48
C ALA A 320 -8.95 12.22 -3.84
N THR A 321 -9.02 13.47 -4.33
CA THR A 321 -8.37 13.88 -5.59
C THR A 321 -6.84 13.82 -5.47
N ALA A 322 -6.28 14.29 -4.36
CA ALA A 322 -4.85 14.20 -4.08
C ALA A 322 -4.36 12.74 -4.01
N LEU A 323 -5.24 11.81 -3.60
CA LEU A 323 -5.00 10.36 -3.62
C LEU A 323 -5.39 9.69 -4.95
N GLY A 324 -5.65 10.47 -6.01
CA GLY A 324 -5.86 9.98 -7.37
C GLY A 324 -7.31 9.67 -7.74
N ALA A 325 -8.30 9.99 -6.90
CA ALA A 325 -9.70 9.89 -7.29
C ALA A 325 -10.04 10.94 -8.37
N LYS A 326 -10.97 10.59 -9.26
CA LYS A 326 -11.43 11.51 -10.31
C LYS A 326 -12.66 12.27 -9.81
N PRO A 327 -12.62 13.61 -9.73
CA PRO A 327 -13.81 14.40 -9.41
C PRO A 327 -14.93 14.10 -10.41
N PHE A 328 -16.16 14.14 -9.91
CA PHE A 328 -17.35 14.01 -10.75
C PHE A 328 -18.14 15.30 -10.72
N THR A 329 -18.55 15.76 -11.90
CA THR A 329 -19.43 16.90 -12.07
C THR A 329 -20.49 16.57 -13.13
N GLN A 330 -21.68 17.09 -12.95
CA GLN A 330 -22.77 16.99 -13.93
C GLN A 330 -23.47 18.34 -14.06
N PRO A 331 -24.16 18.61 -15.19
CA PRO A 331 -24.99 19.81 -15.35
C PRO A 331 -26.07 19.86 -14.26
N LEU A 332 -26.22 21.03 -13.65
CA LEU A 332 -27.21 21.27 -12.61
C LEU A 332 -28.47 21.88 -13.24
N GLY A 333 -29.63 21.40 -12.80
CA GLY A 333 -30.91 22.02 -13.10
C GLY A 333 -31.18 23.28 -12.26
N PRO A 334 -32.21 24.08 -12.62
CA PRO A 334 -32.57 25.27 -11.84
C PRO A 334 -32.90 24.90 -10.39
N GLY A 335 -32.17 25.50 -9.44
CA GLY A 335 -32.36 25.29 -8.01
C GLY A 335 -31.75 24.00 -7.42
N GLU A 336 -30.94 23.28 -8.20
CA GLU A 336 -30.13 22.18 -7.70
C GLU A 336 -28.82 22.73 -7.10
N LEU A 337 -28.38 22.10 -6.00
CA LEU A 337 -27.12 22.45 -5.35
C LEU A 337 -25.97 21.60 -5.91
N PRO A 338 -24.78 22.19 -6.11
CA PRO A 338 -23.58 21.43 -6.44
C PRO A 338 -23.12 20.63 -5.23
N ILE A 339 -23.33 19.34 -5.25
CA ILE A 339 -22.85 18.44 -4.19
C ILE A 339 -21.50 17.86 -4.64
N PRO A 340 -20.41 18.05 -3.86
CA PRO A 340 -19.10 17.53 -4.20
C PRO A 340 -19.12 15.99 -4.35
N ALA A 341 -18.48 15.47 -5.40
CA ALA A 341 -18.50 14.05 -5.71
C ALA A 341 -17.23 13.58 -6.42
N ILE A 342 -16.99 12.28 -6.36
CA ILE A 342 -15.92 11.58 -7.10
C ILE A 342 -16.49 10.38 -7.86
N ARG A 343 -15.73 9.91 -8.85
CA ARG A 343 -15.96 8.61 -9.48
C ARG A 343 -15.59 7.50 -8.50
N GLY A 344 -16.53 6.60 -8.26
CA GLY A 344 -16.35 5.38 -7.46
C GLY A 344 -15.98 4.16 -8.30
N LEU A 345 -16.01 3.00 -7.67
CA LEU A 345 -15.73 1.71 -8.30
C LEU A 345 -16.79 1.37 -9.37
N GLY A 346 -16.35 0.70 -10.44
CA GLY A 346 -17.24 0.21 -11.49
C GLY A 346 -17.99 1.31 -12.23
N GLY A 347 -17.54 2.58 -12.16
CA GLY A 347 -18.22 3.71 -12.79
C GLY A 347 -19.40 4.28 -12.00
N SER A 348 -19.57 3.89 -10.73
CA SER A 348 -20.48 4.56 -9.80
C SER A 348 -20.01 5.97 -9.47
N VAL A 349 -20.82 6.71 -8.73
CA VAL A 349 -20.47 8.03 -8.17
C VAL A 349 -20.58 7.96 -6.65
N MET A 350 -19.77 8.74 -5.95
CA MET A 350 -19.86 8.96 -4.52
C MET A 350 -20.02 10.45 -4.26
N HIS A 351 -21.16 10.85 -3.73
CA HIS A 351 -21.42 12.21 -3.27
C HIS A 351 -21.08 12.36 -1.79
N PHE A 352 -20.55 13.53 -1.43
CA PHE A 352 -20.23 13.87 -0.05
C PHE A 352 -21.12 14.99 0.43
N ILE A 353 -21.79 14.78 1.58
CA ILE A 353 -22.75 15.69 2.16
C ILE A 353 -22.26 16.10 3.54
N ASP A 354 -22.23 17.37 3.83
CA ASP A 354 -21.97 17.95 5.12
C ASP A 354 -23.14 18.83 5.58
N ASP A 355 -23.07 19.28 6.82
CA ASP A 355 -24.10 20.12 7.43
C ASP A 355 -23.94 21.60 7.08
N GLY A 356 -23.09 21.96 6.11
CA GLY A 356 -22.55 23.25 5.70
C GLY A 356 -23.48 24.40 5.46
#